data_9321deb7dd5d42e66bd45cedeeda0e2a
#
_entry.id   9321deb7dd5d42e66bd45cedeeda0e2a
#
_cell.length_a   1.000
_cell.length_b   1.000
_cell.length_c   1.000
_cell.angle_alpha   90.00
_cell.angle_beta   90.00
_cell.angle_gamma   90.00
#
_symmetry.space_group_name_H-M   'P 1'
#
loop_
_entity.id
_entity.type
_entity.pdbx_description
1 polymer ?
#
loop_
_entity_poly.entity_id
_entity_poly.type
_entity_poly.pdbx_seq_one_letter_code
_entity_poly.pdbx_strand_id
1 'polypeptide(L)'
;MRSRADLPPVIDVEVTTRGELPGAAHYARSKIGGLGRLTHRPVRHARVKLTKHRDPAVERAVVAQANLDVDGRLIRAQVQGVTAHEAVDLLEARLRHRLERAAKHREARRGSIPATGPHEWRHESEPTRRHSYFPRPVDERRVIRRKSFAMAPCTVDEAALEMDLLDYDFHLFTEKGTGAVSVLYRGGPTGYRLALVAPALADQLSPFELPLTISPQPVPCLTEEEAIERLGLLDLPFLFFIDAAPGRVSVLYHRYDGHYGLITPAG
;
A
#
# COMPACT_ATOMS: atom_id res chain seq x y z
N MET A 1 -45.50 7.36 -5.94
CA MET A 1 -44.48 7.35 -7.02
C MET A 1 -43.11 7.57 -6.37
N ARG A 2 -42.30 6.53 -6.17
CA ARG A 2 -40.92 6.67 -5.68
C ARG A 2 -40.03 7.10 -6.86
N SER A 3 -39.37 8.23 -6.70
CA SER A 3 -38.52 8.83 -7.72
C SER A 3 -37.38 7.90 -8.15
N ARG A 4 -37.15 7.85 -9.46
CA ARG A 4 -36.14 7.02 -10.13
C ARG A 4 -34.67 7.49 -9.87
N ALA A 5 -34.45 8.36 -8.86
CA ALA A 5 -33.20 9.06 -8.59
C ALA A 5 -32.28 8.39 -7.55
N ASP A 6 -32.70 7.27 -6.94
CA ASP A 6 -31.97 6.67 -5.79
C ASP A 6 -31.30 5.30 -6.07
N LEU A 7 -31.04 4.96 -7.32
CA LEU A 7 -30.14 3.85 -7.59
C LEU A 7 -28.70 4.36 -7.44
N PRO A 8 -27.92 3.82 -6.47
CA PRO A 8 -26.52 4.21 -6.34
C PRO A 8 -25.81 3.98 -7.67
N PRO A 9 -24.92 4.89 -8.08
CA PRO A 9 -24.22 4.77 -9.35
C PRO A 9 -23.50 3.43 -9.40
N VAL A 10 -23.80 2.66 -10.44
CA VAL A 10 -23.07 1.42 -10.73
C VAL A 10 -21.64 1.85 -11.05
N ILE A 11 -20.68 1.37 -10.25
CA ILE A 11 -19.26 1.64 -10.49
C ILE A 11 -18.89 1.03 -11.85
N ASP A 12 -18.26 1.82 -12.72
CA ASP A 12 -17.61 1.30 -13.91
C ASP A 12 -16.34 0.53 -13.49
N VAL A 13 -16.37 -0.81 -13.68
CA VAL A 13 -15.29 -1.71 -13.26
C VAL A 13 -14.59 -2.28 -14.47
N GLU A 14 -13.41 -1.76 -14.77
CA GLU A 14 -12.49 -2.33 -15.76
C GLU A 14 -11.79 -3.54 -15.16
N VAL A 15 -11.90 -4.72 -15.79
CA VAL A 15 -11.26 -5.95 -15.31
C VAL A 15 -10.29 -6.47 -16.36
N THR A 16 -9.03 -6.62 -15.98
CA THR A 16 -7.97 -7.25 -16.78
C THR A 16 -7.56 -8.59 -16.16
N THR A 17 -7.50 -9.65 -16.96
CA THR A 17 -7.06 -10.98 -16.52
C THR A 17 -5.77 -11.38 -17.22
N ARG A 18 -4.89 -12.06 -16.49
CA ARG A 18 -3.69 -12.73 -17.03
C ARG A 18 -3.65 -14.19 -16.58
N GLY A 19 -3.56 -15.10 -17.53
CA GLY A 19 -3.70 -16.54 -17.32
C GLY A 19 -5.15 -17.00 -17.47
N GLU A 20 -5.37 -18.31 -17.41
CA GLU A 20 -6.69 -18.92 -17.53
C GLU A 20 -7.51 -18.73 -16.26
N LEU A 21 -8.48 -17.84 -16.30
CA LEU A 21 -9.37 -17.47 -15.20
C LEU A 21 -10.81 -17.33 -15.73
N PRO A 22 -11.43 -18.45 -16.18
CA PRO A 22 -12.77 -18.41 -16.77
C PRO A 22 -13.79 -17.84 -15.76
N GLY A 23 -14.68 -16.96 -16.22
CA GLY A 23 -15.73 -16.33 -15.39
C GLY A 23 -15.27 -15.30 -14.39
N ALA A 24 -13.96 -15.24 -14.07
CA ALA A 24 -13.44 -14.37 -13.01
C ALA A 24 -13.66 -12.87 -13.28
N ALA A 25 -13.60 -12.43 -14.53
CA ALA A 25 -13.84 -11.04 -14.88
C ALA A 25 -15.28 -10.61 -14.61
N HIS A 26 -16.25 -11.45 -14.92
CA HIS A 26 -17.66 -11.19 -14.63
C HIS A 26 -17.92 -11.16 -13.12
N TYR A 27 -17.38 -12.14 -12.40
CA TYR A 27 -17.48 -12.21 -10.94
C TYR A 27 -16.88 -10.99 -10.25
N ALA A 28 -15.69 -10.56 -10.67
CA ALA A 28 -15.03 -9.38 -10.13
C ALA A 28 -15.84 -8.10 -10.39
N ARG A 29 -16.42 -7.92 -11.59
CA ARG A 29 -17.29 -6.77 -11.89
C ARG A 29 -18.49 -6.72 -10.96
N SER A 30 -19.15 -7.85 -10.76
CA SER A 30 -20.33 -7.95 -9.88
C SER A 30 -20.00 -7.60 -8.43
N LYS A 31 -18.94 -8.21 -7.87
CA LYS A 31 -18.53 -8.01 -6.48
C LYS A 31 -18.04 -6.59 -6.21
N ILE A 32 -17.09 -6.11 -7.01
CA ILE A 32 -16.49 -4.79 -6.81
C ILE A 32 -17.46 -3.67 -7.18
N GLY A 33 -18.30 -3.88 -8.22
CA GLY A 33 -19.37 -2.94 -8.56
C GLY A 33 -20.36 -2.69 -7.43
N GLY A 34 -20.59 -3.68 -6.58
CA GLY A 34 -21.45 -3.57 -5.39
C GLY A 34 -20.91 -2.64 -4.30
N LEU A 35 -19.60 -2.37 -4.28
CA LEU A 35 -18.96 -1.52 -3.25
C LEU A 35 -19.39 -0.06 -3.32
N GLY A 36 -19.92 0.41 -4.45
CA GLY A 36 -20.45 1.78 -4.59
C GLY A 36 -21.56 2.11 -3.59
N ARG A 37 -22.28 1.11 -3.12
CA ARG A 37 -23.34 1.27 -2.11
C ARG A 37 -22.82 1.58 -0.70
N LEU A 38 -21.53 1.29 -0.45
CA LEU A 38 -20.88 1.50 0.85
C LEU A 38 -20.24 2.87 0.98
N THR A 39 -20.20 3.65 -0.11
CA THR A 39 -19.58 4.96 -0.11
C THR A 39 -20.63 6.04 -0.24
N HIS A 40 -20.58 7.06 0.61
CA HIS A 40 -21.40 8.28 0.45
C HIS A 40 -20.83 9.21 -0.65
N ARG A 41 -19.78 8.78 -1.35
CA ARG A 41 -19.12 9.53 -2.41
C ARG A 41 -19.07 8.72 -3.69
N PRO A 42 -19.11 9.37 -4.86
CA PRO A 42 -19.04 8.67 -6.13
C PRO A 42 -17.68 7.97 -6.28
N VAL A 43 -17.72 6.68 -6.55
CA VAL A 43 -16.56 5.95 -7.10
C VAL A 43 -16.54 6.24 -8.59
N ARG A 44 -15.56 7.00 -9.04
CA ARG A 44 -15.48 7.44 -10.44
C ARG A 44 -15.06 6.32 -11.37
N HIS A 45 -14.12 5.51 -10.92
CA HIS A 45 -13.57 4.41 -11.70
C HIS A 45 -13.00 3.33 -10.78
N ALA A 46 -13.12 2.08 -11.19
CA ALA A 46 -12.51 0.94 -10.54
C ALA A 46 -11.76 0.09 -11.56
N ARG A 47 -10.47 -0.15 -11.32
CA ARG A 47 -9.66 -1.05 -12.14
C ARG A 47 -9.24 -2.26 -11.34
N VAL A 48 -9.59 -3.44 -11.82
CA VAL A 48 -9.26 -4.74 -11.22
C VAL A 48 -8.31 -5.48 -12.13
N LYS A 49 -7.24 -6.05 -11.57
CA LYS A 49 -6.31 -6.92 -12.27
C LYS A 49 -6.24 -8.27 -11.55
N LEU A 50 -6.52 -9.33 -12.27
CA LEU A 50 -6.37 -10.71 -11.82
C LEU A 50 -5.21 -11.35 -12.57
N THR A 51 -4.29 -11.97 -11.85
CA THR A 51 -3.12 -12.65 -12.44
C THR A 51 -2.99 -14.03 -11.82
N LYS A 52 -2.94 -15.06 -12.65
CA LYS A 52 -2.66 -16.43 -12.21
C LYS A 52 -1.20 -16.77 -12.53
N HIS A 53 -0.46 -17.15 -11.51
CA HIS A 53 0.88 -17.69 -11.67
C HIS A 53 0.81 -19.08 -12.30
N ARG A 54 1.78 -19.39 -13.14
CA ARG A 54 1.83 -20.70 -13.85
C ARG A 54 2.53 -21.78 -13.04
N ASP A 55 3.30 -21.40 -12.04
CA ASP A 55 4.05 -22.33 -11.21
C ASP A 55 3.11 -23.11 -10.29
N PRO A 56 3.05 -24.46 -10.42
CA PRO A 56 2.20 -25.29 -9.59
C PRO A 56 2.64 -25.35 -8.11
N ALA A 57 3.88 -24.96 -7.78
CA ALA A 57 4.37 -24.89 -6.42
C ALA A 57 3.80 -23.72 -5.61
N VAL A 58 3.13 -22.77 -6.26
CA VAL A 58 2.53 -21.61 -5.60
C VAL A 58 1.12 -21.95 -5.15
N GLU A 59 0.92 -22.20 -3.85
CA GLU A 59 -0.37 -22.57 -3.27
C GLU A 59 -1.46 -21.51 -3.55
N ARG A 60 -1.13 -20.23 -3.37
CA ARG A 60 -2.04 -19.10 -3.67
C ARG A 60 -1.67 -18.44 -4.99
N ALA A 61 -1.93 -19.16 -6.06
CA ALA A 61 -1.47 -18.78 -7.39
C ALA A 61 -2.21 -17.58 -8.01
N VAL A 62 -3.35 -17.15 -7.47
CA VAL A 62 -4.13 -16.04 -8.01
C VAL A 62 -3.90 -14.76 -7.21
N VAL A 63 -3.33 -13.76 -7.85
CA VAL A 63 -3.18 -12.40 -7.31
C VAL A 63 -4.31 -11.54 -7.84
N ALA A 64 -5.10 -10.96 -6.94
CA ALA A 64 -6.13 -9.97 -7.24
C ALA A 64 -5.71 -8.60 -6.71
N GLN A 65 -5.74 -7.59 -7.58
CA GLN A 65 -5.44 -6.20 -7.24
C GLN A 65 -6.55 -5.31 -7.75
N ALA A 66 -6.98 -4.33 -6.95
CA ALA A 66 -7.89 -3.30 -7.39
C ALA A 66 -7.39 -1.91 -7.01
N ASN A 67 -7.73 -0.93 -7.86
CA ASN A 67 -7.56 0.49 -7.62
C ASN A 67 -8.93 1.15 -7.84
N LEU A 68 -9.43 1.85 -6.82
CA LEU A 68 -10.69 2.59 -6.86
C LEU A 68 -10.38 4.09 -6.75
N ASP A 69 -10.93 4.89 -7.64
CA ASP A 69 -10.95 6.35 -7.49
C ASP A 69 -12.24 6.77 -6.78
N VAL A 70 -12.10 7.13 -5.51
CA VAL A 70 -13.20 7.62 -4.68
C VAL A 70 -13.08 9.13 -4.53
N ASP A 71 -13.77 9.86 -5.40
CA ASP A 71 -13.77 11.33 -5.40
C ASP A 71 -12.34 11.93 -5.46
N GLY A 72 -11.51 11.44 -6.39
CA GLY A 72 -10.15 11.89 -6.62
C GLY A 72 -9.10 11.29 -5.67
N ARG A 73 -9.51 10.44 -4.73
CA ARG A 73 -8.59 9.71 -3.86
C ARG A 73 -8.48 8.25 -4.27
N LEU A 74 -7.25 7.80 -4.45
CA LEU A 74 -6.99 6.41 -4.82
C LEU A 74 -7.04 5.50 -3.58
N ILE A 75 -7.90 4.48 -3.65
CA ILE A 75 -7.95 3.38 -2.68
C ILE A 75 -7.50 2.12 -3.41
N ARG A 76 -6.48 1.45 -2.87
CA ARG A 76 -5.92 0.25 -3.45
C ARG A 76 -6.03 -0.92 -2.48
N ALA A 77 -6.21 -2.13 -3.02
CA ALA A 77 -6.05 -3.39 -2.29
C ALA A 77 -5.38 -4.44 -3.17
N GLN A 78 -4.60 -5.32 -2.55
CA GLN A 78 -3.99 -6.48 -3.20
C GLN A 78 -4.07 -7.68 -2.27
N VAL A 79 -4.51 -8.82 -2.80
CA VAL A 79 -4.65 -10.08 -2.07
C VAL A 79 -4.21 -11.25 -2.94
N GLN A 80 -4.03 -12.41 -2.31
CA GLN A 80 -3.74 -13.66 -2.98
C GLN A 80 -4.75 -14.72 -2.53
N GLY A 81 -5.17 -15.55 -3.47
CA GLY A 81 -6.08 -16.67 -3.23
C GLY A 81 -5.67 -17.92 -3.99
N VAL A 82 -6.19 -19.06 -3.59
CA VAL A 82 -6.01 -20.34 -4.28
C VAL A 82 -6.80 -20.31 -5.60
N THR A 83 -8.02 -19.78 -5.55
CA THR A 83 -8.89 -19.64 -6.71
C THR A 83 -9.17 -18.18 -7.05
N ALA A 84 -9.65 -17.93 -8.26
CA ALA A 84 -10.05 -16.59 -8.68
C ALA A 84 -11.21 -16.03 -7.86
N HIS A 85 -12.19 -16.87 -7.50
CA HIS A 85 -13.34 -16.46 -6.70
C HIS A 85 -12.90 -16.10 -5.28
N GLU A 86 -12.09 -16.92 -4.64
CA GLU A 86 -11.52 -16.63 -3.32
C GLU A 86 -10.72 -15.31 -3.33
N ALA A 87 -9.85 -15.13 -4.33
CA ALA A 87 -9.06 -13.91 -4.45
C ALA A 87 -9.94 -12.66 -4.62
N VAL A 88 -11.05 -12.76 -5.37
CA VAL A 88 -12.00 -11.65 -5.56
C VAL A 88 -12.79 -11.39 -4.27
N ASP A 89 -13.22 -12.41 -3.53
CA ASP A 89 -13.93 -12.24 -2.26
C ASP A 89 -13.03 -11.60 -1.19
N LEU A 90 -11.78 -12.05 -1.09
CA LEU A 90 -10.79 -11.43 -0.20
C LEU A 90 -10.49 -9.97 -0.60
N LEU A 91 -10.44 -9.70 -1.90
CA LEU A 91 -10.23 -8.35 -2.44
C LEU A 91 -11.40 -7.43 -2.09
N GLU A 92 -12.62 -7.91 -2.26
CA GLU A 92 -13.84 -7.17 -1.93
C GLU A 92 -13.89 -6.85 -0.44
N ALA A 93 -13.66 -7.83 0.43
CA ALA A 93 -13.64 -7.65 1.88
C ALA A 93 -12.59 -6.61 2.31
N ARG A 94 -11.37 -6.69 1.73
CA ARG A 94 -10.28 -5.74 2.02
C ARG A 94 -10.60 -4.31 1.55
N LEU A 95 -11.19 -4.16 0.37
CA LEU A 95 -11.64 -2.86 -0.14
C LEU A 95 -12.75 -2.26 0.71
N ARG A 96 -13.73 -3.07 1.13
CA ARG A 96 -14.82 -2.66 2.02
C ARG A 96 -14.27 -2.05 3.30
N HIS A 97 -13.40 -2.78 3.99
CA HIS A 97 -12.77 -2.31 5.22
C HIS A 97 -12.01 -0.98 5.04
N ARG A 98 -11.31 -0.82 3.89
CA ARG A 98 -10.59 0.44 3.59
C ARG A 98 -11.52 1.60 3.29
N LEU A 99 -12.64 1.35 2.61
CA LEU A 99 -13.67 2.35 2.34
C LEU A 99 -14.31 2.84 3.65
N GLU A 100 -14.62 1.93 4.56
CA GLU A 100 -15.15 2.25 5.88
C GLU A 100 -14.18 3.08 6.72
N ARG A 101 -12.89 2.69 6.76
CA ARG A 101 -11.84 3.49 7.42
C ARG A 101 -11.69 4.88 6.81
N ALA A 102 -11.68 4.99 5.49
CA ALA A 102 -11.59 6.27 4.79
C ALA A 102 -12.79 7.18 5.09
N ALA A 103 -13.99 6.61 5.29
CA ALA A 103 -15.17 7.34 5.71
C ALA A 103 -15.04 7.86 7.16
N LYS A 104 -14.73 6.99 8.12
CA LYS A 104 -14.53 7.34 9.54
C LYS A 104 -13.48 8.44 9.74
N HIS A 105 -12.32 8.30 9.09
CA HIS A 105 -11.25 9.31 9.19
C HIS A 105 -11.65 10.68 8.67
N ARG A 106 -12.48 10.73 7.64
CA ARG A 106 -13.01 11.98 7.07
C ARG A 106 -14.04 12.64 7.98
N GLU A 107 -14.89 11.85 8.61
CA GLU A 107 -15.87 12.34 9.58
C GLU A 107 -15.17 12.93 10.80
N ALA A 108 -14.12 12.29 11.31
CA ALA A 108 -13.29 12.82 12.38
C ALA A 108 -12.61 14.15 12.02
N ARG A 109 -12.18 14.34 10.77
CA ARG A 109 -11.60 15.63 10.30
C ARG A 109 -12.64 16.73 10.04
N ARG A 110 -13.90 16.40 9.77
CA ARG A 110 -14.96 17.38 9.50
C ARG A 110 -15.72 17.83 10.73
N GLY A 111 -15.83 16.96 11.73
CA GLY A 111 -16.41 17.28 13.02
C GLY A 111 -15.30 17.72 13.97
N SER A 112 -15.48 18.88 14.62
CA SER A 112 -14.73 19.23 15.83
C SER A 112 -15.15 18.33 17.01
N ILE A 113 -15.51 17.09 16.75
CA ILE A 113 -15.69 16.07 17.77
C ILE A 113 -14.26 15.59 18.07
N PRO A 114 -13.81 15.70 19.33
CA PRO A 114 -12.55 15.10 19.73
C PRO A 114 -12.58 13.66 19.23
N ALA A 115 -11.56 13.25 18.48
CA ALA A 115 -11.42 11.86 18.06
C ALA A 115 -11.67 11.00 19.29
N THR A 116 -12.70 10.16 19.23
CA THR A 116 -13.02 9.19 20.27
C THR A 116 -11.71 8.58 20.73
N GLY A 117 -11.34 8.75 21.95
CA GLY A 117 -10.09 8.52 22.65
C GLY A 117 -8.88 8.06 21.82
N PRO A 118 -7.68 8.47 22.13
CA PRO A 118 -6.49 8.31 21.29
C PRO A 118 -6.12 6.85 20.98
N HIS A 119 -7.03 5.89 21.14
CA HIS A 119 -6.74 4.45 21.10
C HIS A 119 -7.59 3.62 20.14
N GLU A 120 -8.69 4.12 19.60
CA GLU A 120 -9.64 3.28 18.87
C GLU A 120 -9.09 2.78 17.52
N TRP A 121 -8.24 3.55 16.87
CA TRP A 121 -7.55 3.11 15.64
C TRP A 121 -6.31 2.24 15.90
N ARG A 122 -5.80 2.17 17.13
CA ARG A 122 -4.65 1.34 17.54
C ARG A 122 -4.95 -0.15 17.54
N HIS A 123 -6.21 -0.55 17.70
CA HIS A 123 -6.61 -1.95 17.77
C HIS A 123 -6.87 -2.59 16.41
N GLU A 124 -6.94 -1.80 15.35
CA GLU A 124 -7.19 -2.29 14.00
C GLU A 124 -5.93 -2.38 13.12
N SER A 125 -4.73 -2.38 13.72
CA SER A 125 -3.51 -2.68 12.98
C SER A 125 -3.62 -4.11 12.42
N GLU A 126 -3.77 -4.24 11.10
CA GLU A 126 -3.67 -5.55 10.48
C GLU A 126 -2.34 -6.19 10.89
N PRO A 127 -2.33 -7.46 11.33
CA PRO A 127 -1.09 -8.12 11.71
C PRO A 127 -0.12 -8.03 10.54
N THR A 128 1.14 -7.76 10.85
CA THR A 128 2.22 -7.69 9.87
C THR A 128 2.27 -9.03 9.14
N ARG A 129 1.63 -9.12 7.98
CA ARG A 129 1.69 -10.31 7.14
C ARG A 129 3.02 -10.27 6.41
N ARG A 130 3.83 -11.30 6.56
CA ARG A 130 4.89 -11.57 5.60
C ARG A 130 4.23 -11.77 4.25
N HIS A 131 4.51 -10.88 3.30
CA HIS A 131 4.04 -11.10 1.93
C HIS A 131 4.73 -12.32 1.37
N SER A 132 3.95 -13.28 0.89
CA SER A 132 4.50 -14.33 0.05
C SER A 132 4.78 -13.72 -1.33
N TYR A 133 6.03 -13.62 -1.68
CA TYR A 133 6.44 -13.30 -3.04
C TYR A 133 6.48 -14.59 -3.86
N PHE A 134 6.30 -14.46 -5.17
CA PHE A 134 6.58 -15.56 -6.06
C PHE A 134 8.01 -16.07 -5.82
N PRO A 135 8.22 -17.38 -5.57
CA PRO A 135 9.54 -17.95 -5.25
C PRO A 135 10.42 -17.99 -6.49
N ARG A 136 11.02 -16.84 -6.81
CA ARG A 136 11.97 -16.72 -7.90
C ARG A 136 13.39 -16.97 -7.39
N PRO A 137 14.23 -17.78 -8.10
CA PRO A 137 15.64 -17.92 -7.79
C PRO A 137 16.35 -16.56 -7.72
N VAL A 138 17.31 -16.42 -6.81
CA VAL A 138 17.97 -15.13 -6.53
C VAL A 138 18.68 -14.59 -7.77
N ASP A 139 19.32 -15.45 -8.53
CA ASP A 139 20.05 -15.14 -9.78
C ASP A 139 19.14 -14.67 -10.93
N GLU A 140 17.86 -15.00 -10.88
CA GLU A 140 16.86 -14.53 -11.84
C GLU A 140 16.19 -13.20 -11.46
N ARG A 141 16.35 -12.75 -10.22
CA ARG A 141 15.72 -11.52 -9.73
C ARG A 141 16.37 -10.31 -10.36
N ARG A 142 15.56 -9.36 -10.83
CA ARG A 142 16.02 -8.11 -11.46
C ARG A 142 15.17 -6.93 -11.00
N VAL A 143 15.73 -5.74 -11.03
CA VAL A 143 14.97 -4.50 -10.89
C VAL A 143 14.24 -4.24 -12.20
N ILE A 144 12.96 -4.65 -12.27
CA ILE A 144 12.14 -4.52 -13.48
C ILE A 144 11.20 -3.32 -13.46
N ARG A 145 11.16 -2.59 -12.36
CA ARG A 145 10.35 -1.38 -12.22
C ARG A 145 11.11 -0.29 -11.50
N ARG A 146 11.27 0.84 -12.15
CA ARG A 146 11.81 2.06 -11.55
C ARG A 146 10.69 3.11 -11.52
N LYS A 147 10.52 3.77 -10.39
CA LYS A 147 9.58 4.87 -10.21
C LYS A 147 10.31 6.08 -9.69
N SER A 148 9.99 7.23 -10.27
CA SER A 148 10.37 8.52 -9.72
C SER A 148 9.11 9.39 -9.66
N PHE A 149 8.88 10.05 -8.53
CA PHE A 149 7.75 10.94 -8.36
C PHE A 149 8.06 12.05 -7.35
N ALA A 150 7.48 13.22 -7.59
CA ALA A 150 7.53 14.32 -6.64
C ALA A 150 6.63 13.99 -5.43
N MET A 151 7.14 14.24 -4.23
CA MET A 151 6.43 14.01 -2.98
C MET A 151 6.12 15.37 -2.34
N ALA A 152 4.83 15.66 -2.17
CA ALA A 152 4.41 16.79 -1.36
C ALA A 152 4.76 16.52 0.11
N PRO A 153 5.30 17.51 0.85
CA PRO A 153 5.54 17.34 2.28
C PRO A 153 4.24 17.05 3.03
N CYS A 154 4.26 16.03 3.89
CA CYS A 154 3.13 15.65 4.73
C CYS A 154 3.59 15.25 6.14
N THR A 155 2.64 15.19 7.08
CA THR A 155 2.91 14.71 8.44
C THR A 155 2.96 13.18 8.48
N VAL A 156 3.48 12.62 9.57
CA VAL A 156 3.48 11.17 9.82
C VAL A 156 2.06 10.59 9.79
N ASP A 157 1.08 11.29 10.36
CA ASP A 157 -0.32 10.84 10.37
C ASP A 157 -0.93 10.81 8.97
N GLU A 158 -0.61 11.80 8.14
CA GLU A 158 -1.04 11.84 6.74
C GLU A 158 -0.39 10.73 5.92
N ALA A 159 0.90 10.48 6.14
CA ALA A 159 1.63 9.38 5.49
C ALA A 159 1.06 8.01 5.89
N ALA A 160 0.70 7.82 7.16
CA ALA A 160 0.07 6.58 7.64
C ALA A 160 -1.29 6.35 6.98
N LEU A 161 -2.11 7.39 6.89
CA LEU A 161 -3.40 7.29 6.20
C LEU A 161 -3.22 6.93 4.73
N GLU A 162 -2.28 7.55 4.04
CA GLU A 162 -2.02 7.28 2.63
C GLU A 162 -1.49 5.87 2.42
N MET A 163 -0.57 5.41 3.28
CA MET A 163 -0.08 4.04 3.30
C MET A 163 -1.23 3.02 3.47
N ASP A 164 -2.17 3.30 4.37
CA ASP A 164 -3.32 2.44 4.60
C ASP A 164 -4.28 2.43 3.41
N LEU A 165 -4.59 3.57 2.81
CA LEU A 165 -5.47 3.66 1.64
C LEU A 165 -4.88 2.95 0.42
N LEU A 166 -3.55 3.03 0.25
CA LEU A 166 -2.84 2.44 -0.88
C LEU A 166 -2.43 0.98 -0.66
N ASP A 167 -2.75 0.40 0.50
CA ASP A 167 -2.38 -0.98 0.85
C ASP A 167 -0.88 -1.26 0.72
N TYR A 168 -0.10 -0.33 1.23
CA TYR A 168 1.34 -0.46 1.22
C TYR A 168 1.88 -0.93 2.58
N ASP A 169 2.95 -1.70 2.58
CA ASP A 169 3.67 -2.10 3.78
C ASP A 169 4.65 -1.05 4.24
N PHE A 170 5.06 -0.20 3.32
CA PHE A 170 5.86 0.98 3.57
C PHE A 170 5.39 2.16 2.70
N HIS A 171 5.65 3.37 3.15
CA HIS A 171 5.36 4.61 2.43
C HIS A 171 6.55 5.55 2.49
N LEU A 172 7.06 5.92 1.31
CA LEU A 172 8.11 6.91 1.14
C LEU A 172 7.46 8.29 1.00
N PHE A 173 7.87 9.24 1.82
CA PHE A 173 7.31 10.60 1.83
C PHE A 173 8.36 11.62 2.27
N THR A 174 8.11 12.90 2.00
CA THR A 174 8.88 14.01 2.56
C THR A 174 8.20 14.44 3.86
N GLU A 175 8.87 14.31 5.00
CA GLU A 175 8.32 14.71 6.28
C GLU A 175 8.31 16.24 6.40
N LYS A 176 7.18 16.79 6.83
CA LYS A 176 6.89 18.23 6.75
C LYS A 176 7.77 19.09 7.65
N GLY A 177 8.10 18.63 8.85
CA GLY A 177 8.91 19.38 9.83
C GLY A 177 10.39 19.36 9.46
N THR A 178 10.90 18.19 9.12
CA THR A 178 12.32 18.00 8.78
C THR A 178 12.66 18.39 7.34
N GLY A 179 11.67 18.41 6.45
CA GLY A 179 11.88 18.53 5.00
C GLY A 179 12.62 17.34 4.36
N ALA A 180 12.93 16.31 5.16
CA ALA A 180 13.72 15.17 4.72
C ALA A 180 12.83 14.01 4.25
N VAL A 181 13.36 13.24 3.30
CA VAL A 181 12.73 12.01 2.84
C VAL A 181 12.79 10.97 3.94
N SER A 182 11.65 10.36 4.23
CA SER A 182 11.46 9.41 5.31
C SER A 182 10.63 8.21 4.84
N VAL A 183 10.75 7.08 5.53
CA VAL A 183 9.94 5.88 5.26
C VAL A 183 9.16 5.48 6.50
N LEU A 184 7.83 5.51 6.38
CA LEU A 184 6.92 4.91 7.34
C LEU A 184 6.63 3.47 6.92
N TYR A 185 6.67 2.53 7.85
CA TYR A 185 6.41 1.12 7.55
C TYR A 185 5.76 0.37 8.72
N ARG A 186 5.10 -0.74 8.40
CA ARG A 186 4.47 -1.59 9.42
C ARG A 186 5.53 -2.40 10.15
N GLY A 187 5.44 -2.40 11.47
CA GLY A 187 6.34 -3.19 12.31
C GLY A 187 6.49 -2.65 13.73
N GLY A 188 7.16 -3.45 14.56
CA GLY A 188 7.42 -3.12 15.95
C GLY A 188 6.20 -3.22 16.87
N PRO A 189 6.39 -2.92 18.16
CA PRO A 189 5.34 -3.08 19.18
C PRO A 189 4.20 -2.05 19.04
N THR A 190 4.46 -0.92 18.37
CA THR A 190 3.47 0.16 18.14
C THR A 190 2.69 -0.02 16.85
N GLY A 191 3.01 -1.05 16.04
CA GLY A 191 2.40 -1.29 14.73
C GLY A 191 3.04 -0.50 13.58
N TYR A 192 3.73 0.61 13.87
CA TYR A 192 4.41 1.46 12.89
C TYR A 192 5.83 1.80 13.30
N ARG A 193 6.69 1.91 12.31
CA ARG A 193 8.07 2.39 12.46
C ARG A 193 8.37 3.47 11.43
N LEU A 194 9.20 4.44 11.83
CA LEU A 194 9.68 5.51 10.97
C LEU A 194 11.19 5.40 10.82
N ALA A 195 11.67 5.32 9.60
CA ALA A 195 13.08 5.45 9.26
C ALA A 195 13.34 6.86 8.70
N LEU A 196 14.27 7.57 9.32
CA LEU A 196 14.76 8.89 8.92
C LEU A 196 16.11 8.73 8.23
N VAL A 197 16.44 9.61 7.27
CA VAL A 197 17.79 9.64 6.66
C VAL A 197 18.89 9.81 7.71
N ALA A 198 18.61 10.60 8.75
CA ALA A 198 19.48 10.73 9.93
C ALA A 198 18.62 10.66 11.19
N PRO A 199 18.92 9.79 12.15
CA PRO A 199 18.16 9.66 13.40
C PRO A 199 18.07 10.97 14.20
N ALA A 200 19.08 11.84 14.10
CA ALA A 200 19.11 13.16 14.77
C ALA A 200 18.00 14.12 14.31
N LEU A 201 17.29 13.81 13.22
CA LEU A 201 16.14 14.61 12.76
C LEU A 201 14.85 14.33 13.57
N ALA A 202 14.87 13.34 14.47
CA ALA A 202 13.69 12.93 15.23
C ALA A 202 13.02 14.07 16.01
N ASP A 203 13.80 14.97 16.57
CA ASP A 203 13.31 16.12 17.35
C ASP A 203 12.72 17.25 16.48
N GLN A 204 12.88 17.17 15.17
CA GLN A 204 12.41 18.15 14.20
C GLN A 204 11.14 17.70 13.45
N LEU A 205 10.60 16.54 13.79
CA LEU A 205 9.37 16.03 13.19
C LEU A 205 8.19 16.97 13.47
N SER A 206 7.33 17.15 12.47
CA SER A 206 6.02 17.77 12.69
C SER A 206 5.24 17.01 13.76
N PRO A 207 4.41 17.67 14.57
CA PRO A 207 3.56 17.00 15.55
C PRO A 207 2.73 15.88 14.89
N PHE A 208 2.64 14.72 15.55
CA PHE A 208 1.87 13.55 15.13
C PHE A 208 1.24 12.86 16.34
N GLU A 209 0.15 12.13 16.09
CA GLU A 209 -0.57 11.34 17.11
C GLU A 209 -0.36 9.83 16.96
N LEU A 210 0.16 9.39 15.80
CA LEU A 210 0.40 7.99 15.48
C LEU A 210 1.38 7.36 16.48
N PRO A 211 1.02 6.28 17.21
CA PRO A 211 2.01 5.55 17.97
C PRO A 211 2.98 4.86 17.02
N LEU A 212 4.22 5.30 17.06
CA LEU A 212 5.28 4.75 16.22
C LEU A 212 6.59 4.59 17.00
N THR A 213 7.47 3.76 16.45
CA THR A 213 8.85 3.62 16.91
C THR A 213 9.78 4.22 15.86
N ILE A 214 10.61 5.19 16.24
CA ILE A 214 11.61 5.73 15.34
C ILE A 214 12.79 4.75 15.26
N SER A 215 13.25 4.45 14.05
CA SER A 215 14.40 3.58 13.83
C SER A 215 15.68 4.29 14.30
N PRO A 216 16.47 3.68 15.19
CA PRO A 216 17.74 4.28 15.64
C PRO A 216 18.87 4.12 14.60
N GLN A 217 18.66 3.29 13.58
CA GLN A 217 19.69 2.99 12.59
C GLN A 217 19.74 4.07 11.50
N PRO A 218 20.92 4.60 11.18
CA PRO A 218 21.10 5.48 10.04
C PRO A 218 20.85 4.72 8.74
N VAL A 219 20.44 5.47 7.72
CA VAL A 219 20.23 4.91 6.38
C VAL A 219 21.59 4.57 5.77
N PRO A 220 21.82 3.32 5.31
CA PRO A 220 23.08 2.92 4.71
C PRO A 220 23.27 3.59 3.33
N CYS A 221 24.54 3.90 2.99
CA CYS A 221 24.94 4.31 1.66
C CYS A 221 25.43 3.06 0.91
N LEU A 222 24.76 2.69 -0.18
CA LEU A 222 24.99 1.45 -0.91
C LEU A 222 24.86 1.70 -2.42
N THR A 223 25.56 0.91 -3.22
CA THR A 223 25.23 0.78 -4.64
C THR A 223 23.93 -0.03 -4.82
N GLU A 224 23.35 -0.01 -6.00
CA GLU A 224 22.14 -0.80 -6.29
C GLU A 224 22.40 -2.30 -6.14
N GLU A 225 23.58 -2.78 -6.56
CA GLU A 225 23.99 -4.17 -6.44
C GLU A 225 24.11 -4.60 -4.97
N GLU A 226 24.77 -3.80 -4.13
CA GLU A 226 24.89 -4.04 -2.70
C GLU A 226 23.51 -4.01 -2.00
N ALA A 227 22.62 -3.13 -2.44
CA ALA A 227 21.26 -3.06 -1.92
C ALA A 227 20.44 -4.31 -2.26
N ILE A 228 20.60 -4.85 -3.48
CA ILE A 228 19.96 -6.10 -3.93
C ILE A 228 20.48 -7.28 -3.10
N GLU A 229 21.79 -7.39 -2.95
CA GLU A 229 22.42 -8.45 -2.14
C GLU A 229 21.91 -8.38 -0.69
N ARG A 230 21.97 -7.21 -0.08
CA ARG A 230 21.55 -7.01 1.31
C ARG A 230 20.06 -7.30 1.53
N LEU A 231 19.20 -6.90 0.60
CA LEU A 231 17.77 -7.19 0.64
C LEU A 231 17.53 -8.71 0.61
N GLY A 232 18.26 -9.43 -0.25
CA GLY A 232 18.18 -10.89 -0.39
C GLY A 232 18.71 -11.63 0.82
N LEU A 233 19.85 -11.23 1.37
CA LEU A 233 20.48 -11.87 2.53
C LEU A 233 19.65 -11.72 3.81
N LEU A 234 19.03 -10.57 4.01
CA LEU A 234 18.26 -10.26 5.22
C LEU A 234 16.78 -10.64 5.09
N ASP A 235 16.35 -11.15 3.94
CA ASP A 235 14.93 -11.46 3.63
C ASP A 235 13.97 -10.32 4.02
N LEU A 236 14.38 -9.08 3.73
CA LEU A 236 13.60 -7.89 4.04
C LEU A 236 12.54 -7.66 2.97
N PRO A 237 11.35 -7.15 3.32
CA PRO A 237 10.33 -6.77 2.34
C PRO A 237 10.74 -5.57 1.49
N PHE A 238 11.56 -4.69 2.05
CA PHE A 238 12.15 -3.53 1.39
C PHE A 238 13.43 -3.10 2.09
N LEU A 239 14.24 -2.30 1.42
CA LEU A 239 15.45 -1.67 1.94
C LEU A 239 15.42 -0.18 1.61
N PHE A 240 15.53 0.67 2.64
CA PHE A 240 15.71 2.11 2.52
C PHE A 240 17.20 2.42 2.58
N PHE A 241 17.75 3.09 1.57
CA PHE A 241 19.18 3.34 1.44
C PHE A 241 19.45 4.65 0.68
N ILE A 242 20.66 5.16 0.80
CA ILE A 242 21.19 6.23 -0.04
C ILE A 242 21.94 5.56 -1.17
N ASP A 243 21.50 5.77 -2.41
CA ASP A 243 22.18 5.26 -3.58
C ASP A 243 23.51 6.02 -3.75
N ALA A 244 24.61 5.29 -3.68
CA ALA A 244 25.96 5.85 -3.64
C ALA A 244 26.33 6.64 -4.91
N ALA A 245 25.79 6.24 -6.08
CA ALA A 245 26.11 6.89 -7.34
C ALA A 245 25.43 8.27 -7.49
N PRO A 246 24.07 8.39 -7.37
CA PRO A 246 23.40 9.69 -7.46
C PRO A 246 23.36 10.45 -6.12
N GLY A 247 23.74 9.85 -5.00
CA GLY A 247 23.60 10.43 -3.66
C GLY A 247 22.16 10.65 -3.21
N ARG A 248 21.20 9.90 -3.78
CA ARG A 248 19.78 10.06 -3.50
C ARG A 248 19.23 8.93 -2.66
N VAL A 249 18.34 9.26 -1.75
CA VAL A 249 17.59 8.24 -1.01
C VAL A 249 16.70 7.44 -1.95
N SER A 250 16.67 6.13 -1.74
CA SER A 250 15.91 5.20 -2.57
C SER A 250 15.33 4.08 -1.72
N VAL A 251 14.27 3.45 -2.21
CA VAL A 251 13.71 2.24 -1.63
C VAL A 251 13.69 1.13 -2.66
N LEU A 252 14.44 0.08 -2.39
CA LEU A 252 14.39 -1.20 -3.11
C LEU A 252 13.39 -2.11 -2.41
N TYR A 253 12.48 -2.74 -3.15
CA TYR A 253 11.44 -3.58 -2.55
C TYR A 253 11.14 -4.82 -3.38
N HIS A 254 10.69 -5.89 -2.69
CA HIS A 254 10.17 -7.08 -3.35
C HIS A 254 8.81 -6.82 -4.00
N ARG A 255 8.67 -7.29 -5.21
CA ARG A 255 7.42 -7.30 -5.95
C ARG A 255 6.75 -8.67 -5.81
N TYR A 256 5.42 -8.68 -5.96
CA TYR A 256 4.62 -9.92 -5.93
C TYR A 256 5.08 -11.00 -6.94
N ASP A 257 5.75 -10.60 -8.03
CA ASP A 257 6.27 -11.49 -9.07
C ASP A 257 7.70 -12.00 -8.80
N GLY A 258 8.22 -11.76 -7.62
CA GLY A 258 9.55 -12.20 -7.17
C GLY A 258 10.72 -11.37 -7.71
N HIS A 259 10.45 -10.34 -8.50
CA HIS A 259 11.44 -9.36 -8.93
C HIS A 259 11.51 -8.17 -7.95
N TYR A 260 12.34 -7.21 -8.26
CA TYR A 260 12.50 -5.99 -7.47
C TYR A 260 11.88 -4.77 -8.15
N GLY A 261 11.51 -3.80 -7.34
CA GLY A 261 11.21 -2.44 -7.76
C GLY A 261 12.05 -1.43 -7.00
N LEU A 262 12.44 -0.36 -7.66
CA LEU A 262 13.18 0.77 -7.09
C LEU A 262 12.30 2.02 -7.14
N ILE A 263 12.25 2.74 -6.02
CA ILE A 263 11.55 4.02 -5.91
C ILE A 263 12.57 5.06 -5.50
N THR A 264 12.66 6.14 -6.27
CA THR A 264 13.53 7.28 -5.98
C THR A 264 12.70 8.57 -6.06
N PRO A 265 12.80 9.50 -5.09
CA PRO A 265 12.18 10.81 -5.22
C PRO A 265 12.60 11.51 -6.50
N ALA A 266 11.69 12.23 -7.14
CA ALA A 266 12.06 13.16 -8.19
C ALA A 266 12.87 14.29 -7.56
N GLY A 267 14.01 14.62 -8.15
CA GLY A 267 14.85 15.74 -7.74
C GLY A 267 14.27 17.06 -8.14
#